data_1d07126d43bc4e9e2e52cbbf3062b448
#
_entry.id   1d07126d43bc4e9e2e52cbbf3062b448
#
_cell.length_a   1.000
_cell.length_b   1.000
_cell.length_c   1.000
_cell.angle_alpha   90.00
_cell.angle_beta   90.00
_cell.angle_gamma   90.00
#
_symmetry.space_group_name_H-M   'P 1'
#
loop_
_entity.id
_entity.type
_entity.pdbx_description
1 polymer ?
#
loop_
_entity_poly.entity_id
_entity_poly.type
_entity_poly.pdbx_seq_one_letter_code
_entity_poly.pdbx_strand_id
1 'polypeptide(L)'
;MLRLPALTGPMPTDQRAGRQHALAVLQALLVTFLWATSWVLIKVGMDDLDIRPLSFARHRYALAAAILLPFGIRAMRTAHASSPLSRGLVGRVAIYGLLFVAVAQGAQYAALSILPATAVSLVLSSIPAAVALIALAGAHERASLGQAAGIGLLTAGALLYFGPFEVGPDDGIGFAAAAVCLIAAAISSHLGRRLARDAIGRLGGPIGLTATSMAVGAVVLLAVGVIVEGWPRLDLAGWLIVGWLAVVNTAFAFTLWNHTLRTLTAVESSVVNNTMTIQIAVLAIVVLGERLGPLQLVGLLLAATGAAVVQLAPVLRRRG
;
A
#
# COMPACT_ATOMS: atom_id res chain seq x y z
N MET A 1 14.07 40.61 43.57
CA MET A 1 13.03 39.72 42.98
C MET A 1 12.94 39.98 41.50
N LEU A 2 13.71 39.27 40.69
CA LEU A 2 13.68 39.32 39.21
C LEU A 2 12.53 38.45 38.74
N ARG A 3 11.48 39.07 38.16
CA ARG A 3 10.40 38.35 37.46
C ARG A 3 10.94 37.88 36.11
N LEU A 4 11.07 36.55 35.94
CA LEU A 4 11.30 35.93 34.63
C LEU A 4 10.04 36.14 33.77
N PRO A 5 10.16 36.57 32.50
CA PRO A 5 9.02 36.70 31.61
C PRO A 5 8.49 35.30 31.25
N ALA A 6 7.18 35.11 31.41
CA ALA A 6 6.49 33.90 31.01
C ALA A 6 6.58 33.73 29.48
N LEU A 7 7.31 32.70 29.01
CA LEU A 7 7.46 32.29 27.61
C LEU A 7 6.23 31.54 27.08
N THR A 8 5.01 32.05 27.29
CA THR A 8 3.76 31.47 26.81
C THR A 8 2.94 32.46 25.99
N GLY A 9 3.57 33.06 25.00
CA GLY A 9 2.82 33.74 23.94
C GLY A 9 2.28 32.73 22.90
N PRO A 10 1.08 32.94 22.31
CA PRO A 10 0.63 32.11 21.20
C PRO A 10 1.62 32.18 20.06
N MET A 11 2.12 31.00 19.62
CA MET A 11 3.04 30.92 18.47
C MET A 11 2.44 31.62 17.24
N PRO A 12 3.25 32.35 16.45
CA PRO A 12 2.82 32.95 15.18
C PRO A 12 2.13 31.92 14.28
N THR A 13 1.10 32.30 13.57
CA THR A 13 0.28 31.42 12.70
C THR A 13 1.13 30.66 11.69
N ASP A 14 2.19 31.26 11.17
CA ASP A 14 3.13 30.66 10.22
C ASP A 14 3.96 29.52 10.84
N GLN A 15 4.39 29.67 12.10
CA GLN A 15 5.12 28.62 12.82
C GLN A 15 4.21 27.43 13.19
N ARG A 16 2.93 27.69 13.44
CA ARG A 16 1.93 26.62 13.67
C ARG A 16 1.67 25.82 12.41
N ALA A 17 1.50 26.49 11.27
CA ALA A 17 1.31 25.84 9.98
C ALA A 17 2.54 24.98 9.59
N GLY A 18 3.75 25.51 9.73
CA GLY A 18 4.99 24.77 9.49
C GLY A 18 5.15 23.54 10.40
N ARG A 19 4.81 23.66 11.70
CA ARG A 19 4.85 22.55 12.65
C ARG A 19 3.82 21.47 12.31
N GLN A 20 2.60 21.85 11.92
CA GLN A 20 1.56 20.90 11.50
C GLN A 20 1.97 20.12 10.25
N HIS A 21 2.58 20.82 9.29
CA HIS A 21 3.10 20.21 8.07
C HIS A 21 4.24 19.21 8.37
N ALA A 22 5.24 19.61 9.15
CA ALA A 22 6.32 18.73 9.56
C ALA A 22 5.80 17.47 10.31
N LEU A 23 4.81 17.64 11.19
CA LEU A 23 4.16 16.54 11.90
C LEU A 23 3.46 15.59 10.94
N ALA A 24 2.77 16.12 9.92
CA ALA A 24 2.11 15.29 8.89
C ALA A 24 3.13 14.48 8.07
N VAL A 25 4.28 15.06 7.73
CA VAL A 25 5.38 14.33 7.06
C VAL A 25 5.93 13.21 7.94
N LEU A 26 6.20 13.48 9.22
CA LEU A 26 6.67 12.46 10.18
C LEU A 26 5.66 11.33 10.37
N GLN A 27 4.38 11.65 10.49
CA GLN A 27 3.30 10.66 10.57
C GLN A 27 3.22 9.81 9.30
N ALA A 28 3.37 10.40 8.13
CA ALA A 28 3.37 9.68 6.87
C ALA A 28 4.60 8.75 6.75
N LEU A 29 5.79 9.20 7.17
CA LEU A 29 6.99 8.36 7.25
C LEU A 29 6.82 7.20 8.25
N LEU A 30 6.20 7.45 9.39
CA LEU A 30 5.85 6.37 10.35
C LEU A 30 4.92 5.33 9.69
N VAL A 31 3.91 5.78 8.95
CA VAL A 31 2.99 4.85 8.26
C VAL A 31 3.73 4.01 7.23
N THR A 32 4.58 4.61 6.40
CA THR A 32 5.34 3.84 5.40
C THR A 32 6.31 2.88 6.07
N PHE A 33 6.91 3.25 7.20
CA PHE A 33 7.73 2.35 8.00
C PHE A 33 6.91 1.19 8.58
N LEU A 34 5.74 1.44 9.16
CA LEU A 34 4.83 0.39 9.61
C LEU A 34 4.44 -0.55 8.46
N TRP A 35 4.15 -0.01 7.28
CA TRP A 35 3.88 -0.85 6.11
C TRP A 35 5.11 -1.65 5.67
N ALA A 36 6.30 -1.07 5.70
CA ALA A 36 7.54 -1.79 5.40
C ALA A 36 7.78 -2.95 6.39
N THR A 37 7.56 -2.72 7.70
CA THR A 37 7.64 -3.80 8.70
C THR A 37 6.65 -4.93 8.46
N SER A 38 5.50 -4.67 7.81
CA SER A 38 4.56 -5.73 7.43
C SER A 38 5.20 -6.79 6.55
N TRP A 39 6.04 -6.39 5.60
CA TRP A 39 6.68 -7.30 4.65
C TRP A 39 7.61 -8.28 5.37
N VAL A 40 8.39 -7.74 6.32
CA VAL A 40 9.29 -8.54 7.14
C VAL A 40 8.52 -9.48 8.07
N LEU A 41 7.50 -8.97 8.77
CA LEU A 41 6.68 -9.79 9.66
C LEU A 41 5.92 -10.89 8.92
N ILE A 42 5.46 -10.62 7.69
CA ILE A 42 4.85 -11.62 6.83
C ILE A 42 5.87 -12.71 6.50
N LYS A 43 7.08 -12.32 6.10
CA LYS A 43 8.15 -13.25 5.75
C LYS A 43 8.54 -14.10 6.96
N VAL A 44 8.81 -13.51 8.11
CA VAL A 44 9.06 -14.20 9.38
C VAL A 44 7.93 -15.18 9.74
N GLY A 45 6.69 -14.75 9.62
CA GLY A 45 5.55 -15.64 9.91
C GLY A 45 5.43 -16.81 8.94
N MET A 46 5.85 -16.65 7.69
CA MET A 46 5.87 -17.74 6.72
C MET A 46 7.07 -18.67 6.91
N ASP A 47 8.27 -18.10 7.09
CA ASP A 47 9.51 -18.85 7.09
C ASP A 47 9.78 -19.51 8.46
N ASP A 48 9.48 -18.83 9.58
CA ASP A 48 9.78 -19.29 10.93
C ASP A 48 8.59 -19.99 11.63
N LEU A 49 7.36 -19.63 11.28
CA LEU A 49 6.14 -20.16 11.91
C LEU A 49 5.28 -21.02 10.96
N ASP A 50 5.77 -21.30 9.76
CA ASP A 50 5.08 -22.12 8.74
C ASP A 50 3.63 -21.68 8.47
N ILE A 51 3.37 -20.36 8.53
CA ILE A 51 2.04 -19.82 8.26
C ILE A 51 1.85 -19.73 6.75
N ARG A 52 0.89 -20.47 6.23
CA ARG A 52 0.60 -20.48 4.79
C ARG A 52 0.15 -19.11 4.28
N PRO A 53 0.52 -18.72 3.04
CA PRO A 53 0.32 -17.37 2.51
C PRO A 53 -1.13 -16.88 2.56
N LEU A 54 -2.08 -17.68 2.09
CA LEU A 54 -3.49 -17.30 2.10
C LEU A 54 -4.09 -17.32 3.50
N SER A 55 -3.62 -18.22 4.38
CA SER A 55 -3.99 -18.23 5.79
C SER A 55 -3.57 -16.95 6.48
N PHE A 56 -2.39 -16.46 6.18
CA PHE A 56 -1.90 -15.19 6.69
C PHE A 56 -2.76 -14.01 6.21
N ALA A 57 -2.94 -13.90 4.88
CA ALA A 57 -3.71 -12.83 4.26
C ALA A 57 -5.15 -12.79 4.78
N ARG A 58 -5.84 -13.93 4.79
CA ARG A 58 -7.25 -13.99 5.21
C ARG A 58 -7.48 -13.55 6.65
N HIS A 59 -6.64 -14.01 7.60
CA HIS A 59 -6.81 -13.63 9.01
C HIS A 59 -6.50 -12.16 9.25
N ARG A 60 -5.41 -11.64 8.64
CA ARG A 60 -5.09 -10.22 8.72
C ARG A 60 -6.24 -9.34 8.24
N TYR A 61 -6.76 -9.63 7.03
CA TYR A 61 -7.80 -8.79 6.44
C TYR A 61 -9.18 -9.01 7.06
N ALA A 62 -9.48 -10.22 7.54
CA ALA A 62 -10.71 -10.48 8.30
C ALA A 62 -10.72 -9.71 9.63
N LEU A 63 -9.64 -9.74 10.40
CA LEU A 63 -9.52 -8.98 11.64
C LEU A 63 -9.56 -7.46 11.38
N ALA A 64 -8.82 -6.98 10.37
CA ALA A 64 -8.84 -5.57 10.03
C ALA A 64 -10.24 -5.11 9.57
N ALA A 65 -10.93 -5.91 8.77
CA ALA A 65 -12.31 -5.66 8.36
C ALA A 65 -13.26 -5.64 9.57
N ALA A 66 -13.14 -6.60 10.49
CA ALA A 66 -13.95 -6.64 11.71
C ALA A 66 -13.77 -5.39 12.58
N ILE A 67 -12.54 -4.86 12.67
CA ILE A 67 -12.23 -3.63 13.41
C ILE A 67 -12.80 -2.41 12.70
N LEU A 68 -12.64 -2.30 11.37
CA LEU A 68 -13.03 -1.11 10.62
C LEU A 68 -14.52 -1.05 10.28
N LEU A 69 -15.18 -2.22 10.16
CA LEU A 69 -16.55 -2.32 9.71
C LEU A 69 -17.56 -1.53 10.60
N PRO A 70 -17.51 -1.57 11.94
CA PRO A 70 -18.41 -0.78 12.79
C PRO A 70 -18.29 0.74 12.51
N PHE A 71 -17.07 1.24 12.32
CA PHE A 71 -16.82 2.65 12.02
C PHE A 71 -17.30 3.01 10.61
N GLY A 72 -17.07 2.11 9.64
CA GLY A 72 -17.58 2.28 8.28
C GLY A 72 -19.10 2.30 8.22
N ILE A 73 -19.78 1.37 8.90
CA ILE A 73 -21.25 1.33 9.00
C ILE A 73 -21.79 2.61 9.64
N ARG A 74 -21.18 3.07 10.75
CA ARG A 74 -21.58 4.31 11.40
C ARG A 74 -21.45 5.51 10.45
N ALA A 75 -20.31 5.62 9.77
CA ALA A 75 -20.05 6.69 8.80
C ALA A 75 -21.04 6.66 7.63
N MET A 76 -21.38 5.48 7.13
CA MET A 76 -22.40 5.32 6.07
C MET A 76 -23.81 5.68 6.57
N ARG A 77 -24.19 5.26 7.76
CA ARG A 77 -25.50 5.58 8.31
C ARG A 77 -25.70 7.09 8.46
N THR A 78 -24.68 7.83 8.88
CA THR A 78 -24.74 9.30 8.95
C THR A 78 -24.80 9.95 7.57
N ALA A 79 -24.18 9.36 6.55
CA ALA A 79 -24.20 9.86 5.19
C ALA A 79 -25.50 9.51 4.41
N HIS A 80 -26.17 8.41 4.79
CA HIS A 80 -27.33 7.86 4.06
C HIS A 80 -28.67 8.43 4.48
N ALA A 81 -28.72 9.38 5.38
CA ALA A 81 -29.99 10.03 5.76
C ALA A 81 -30.79 10.57 4.55
N SER A 82 -30.19 10.61 3.35
CA SER A 82 -30.79 11.24 2.16
C SER A 82 -30.84 10.40 0.87
N SER A 83 -30.15 9.25 0.73
CA SER A 83 -30.23 8.47 -0.52
C SER A 83 -29.70 7.03 -0.40
N PRO A 84 -30.45 5.99 -0.82
CA PRO A 84 -29.99 4.60 -0.82
C PRO A 84 -28.86 4.38 -1.84
N LEU A 85 -27.98 3.40 -1.55
CA LEU A 85 -26.90 3.00 -2.47
C LEU A 85 -27.49 2.33 -3.72
N SER A 86 -27.11 2.80 -4.89
CA SER A 86 -27.49 2.13 -6.14
C SER A 86 -26.78 0.79 -6.30
N ARG A 87 -27.45 -0.19 -6.93
CA ARG A 87 -26.85 -1.51 -7.20
C ARG A 87 -25.52 -1.39 -7.98
N GLY A 88 -25.42 -0.44 -8.91
CA GLY A 88 -24.18 -0.19 -9.65
C GLY A 88 -23.02 0.33 -8.77
N LEU A 89 -23.33 1.12 -7.73
CA LEU A 89 -22.31 1.58 -6.79
C LEU A 89 -21.82 0.42 -5.90
N VAL A 90 -22.75 -0.40 -5.38
CA VAL A 90 -22.41 -1.60 -4.61
C VAL A 90 -21.53 -2.55 -5.42
N GLY A 91 -21.88 -2.81 -6.69
CA GLY A 91 -21.05 -3.62 -7.59
C GLY A 91 -19.64 -3.06 -7.80
N ARG A 92 -19.51 -1.73 -7.99
CA ARG A 92 -18.18 -1.09 -8.12
C ARG A 92 -17.34 -1.21 -6.84
N VAL A 93 -17.94 -1.05 -5.67
CA VAL A 93 -17.25 -1.23 -4.38
C VAL A 93 -16.85 -2.68 -4.18
N ALA A 94 -17.70 -3.63 -4.57
CA ALA A 94 -17.40 -5.06 -4.50
C ALA A 94 -16.22 -5.44 -5.41
N ILE A 95 -16.21 -4.98 -6.67
CA ILE A 95 -15.10 -5.20 -7.60
C ILE A 95 -13.81 -4.56 -7.05
N TYR A 96 -13.91 -3.35 -6.50
CA TYR A 96 -12.76 -2.69 -5.88
C TYR A 96 -12.21 -3.50 -4.71
N GLY A 97 -13.06 -3.98 -3.80
CA GLY A 97 -12.64 -4.82 -2.66
C GLY A 97 -12.05 -6.17 -3.11
N LEU A 98 -12.64 -6.79 -4.13
CA LEU A 98 -12.12 -8.01 -4.73
C LEU A 98 -10.70 -7.81 -5.28
N LEU A 99 -10.51 -6.79 -6.11
CA LEU A 99 -9.19 -6.53 -6.74
C LEU A 99 -8.15 -6.05 -5.71
N PHE A 100 -8.53 -5.10 -4.84
CA PHE A 100 -7.61 -4.45 -3.92
C PHE A 100 -7.19 -5.36 -2.77
N VAL A 101 -8.13 -6.14 -2.20
CA VAL A 101 -7.86 -6.97 -1.02
C VAL A 101 -7.70 -8.44 -1.40
N ALA A 102 -8.66 -9.05 -2.08
CA ALA A 102 -8.58 -10.49 -2.32
C ALA A 102 -7.48 -10.84 -3.33
N VAL A 103 -7.49 -10.22 -4.51
CA VAL A 103 -6.55 -10.57 -5.59
C VAL A 103 -5.16 -9.97 -5.30
N ALA A 104 -5.07 -8.66 -5.09
CA ALA A 104 -3.76 -8.02 -4.94
C ALA A 104 -3.04 -8.50 -3.69
N GLN A 105 -3.72 -8.57 -2.53
CA GLN A 105 -3.05 -9.02 -1.31
C GLN A 105 -2.82 -10.53 -1.31
N GLY A 106 -3.78 -11.34 -1.75
CA GLY A 106 -3.57 -12.79 -1.88
C GLY A 106 -2.37 -13.12 -2.76
N ALA A 107 -2.25 -12.46 -3.92
CA ALA A 107 -1.12 -12.63 -4.82
C ALA A 107 0.20 -12.08 -4.24
N GLN A 108 0.17 -10.97 -3.48
CA GLN A 108 1.35 -10.45 -2.79
C GLN A 108 1.90 -11.46 -1.78
N TYR A 109 1.04 -12.05 -0.96
CA TYR A 109 1.45 -13.06 0.00
C TYR A 109 1.99 -14.32 -0.69
N ALA A 110 1.35 -14.76 -1.79
CA ALA A 110 1.85 -15.86 -2.60
C ALA A 110 3.23 -15.55 -3.23
N ALA A 111 3.46 -14.33 -3.70
CA ALA A 111 4.77 -13.92 -4.20
C ALA A 111 5.83 -13.91 -3.08
N LEU A 112 5.49 -13.38 -1.90
CA LEU A 112 6.40 -13.31 -0.73
C LEU A 112 6.75 -14.69 -0.16
N SER A 113 5.93 -15.71 -0.36
CA SER A 113 6.27 -17.07 0.09
C SER A 113 7.35 -17.74 -0.76
N ILE A 114 7.61 -17.20 -1.97
CA ILE A 114 8.57 -17.78 -2.92
C ILE A 114 9.76 -16.85 -3.11
N LEU A 115 9.49 -15.54 -3.31
CA LEU A 115 10.53 -14.57 -3.65
C LEU A 115 11.01 -13.77 -2.41
N PRO A 116 12.24 -13.23 -2.44
CA PRO A 116 12.73 -12.27 -1.47
C PRO A 116 11.83 -11.03 -1.37
N ALA A 117 11.73 -10.44 -0.17
CA ALA A 117 10.88 -9.28 0.06
C ALA A 117 11.32 -8.07 -0.80
N THR A 118 12.64 -7.90 -0.99
CA THR A 118 13.20 -6.87 -1.88
C THR A 118 12.77 -7.06 -3.33
N ALA A 119 12.80 -8.29 -3.86
CA ALA A 119 12.38 -8.60 -5.22
C ALA A 119 10.90 -8.27 -5.46
N VAL A 120 10.02 -8.73 -4.57
CA VAL A 120 8.57 -8.44 -4.66
C VAL A 120 8.32 -6.94 -4.55
N SER A 121 8.98 -6.24 -3.60
CA SER A 121 8.82 -4.79 -3.42
C SER A 121 9.24 -4.01 -4.67
N LEU A 122 10.30 -4.45 -5.34
CA LEU A 122 10.78 -3.85 -6.58
C LEU A 122 9.78 -4.02 -7.73
N VAL A 123 9.21 -5.21 -7.92
CA VAL A 123 8.14 -5.43 -8.90
C VAL A 123 6.96 -4.50 -8.61
N LEU A 124 6.53 -4.41 -7.35
CA LEU A 124 5.39 -3.57 -6.97
C LEU A 124 5.71 -2.07 -6.98
N SER A 125 6.96 -1.66 -6.97
CA SER A 125 7.35 -0.26 -7.22
C SER A 125 6.95 0.22 -8.62
N SER A 126 6.64 -0.71 -9.54
CA SER A 126 6.14 -0.44 -10.88
C SER A 126 4.63 -0.11 -10.93
N ILE A 127 3.89 -0.22 -9.82
CA ILE A 127 2.45 0.12 -9.78
C ILE A 127 2.16 1.53 -10.35
N PRO A 128 2.92 2.59 -10.01
CA PRO A 128 2.67 3.91 -10.59
C PRO A 128 2.83 3.96 -12.11
N ALA A 129 3.80 3.22 -12.66
CA ALA A 129 3.99 3.11 -14.10
C ALA A 129 2.83 2.38 -14.77
N ALA A 130 2.38 1.26 -14.19
CA ALA A 130 1.22 0.51 -14.67
C ALA A 130 -0.07 1.36 -14.63
N VAL A 131 -0.27 2.12 -13.55
CA VAL A 131 -1.40 3.07 -13.43
C VAL A 131 -1.32 4.16 -14.50
N ALA A 132 -0.12 4.71 -14.76
CA ALA A 132 0.07 5.70 -15.82
C ALA A 132 -0.24 5.11 -17.20
N LEU A 133 0.20 3.89 -17.51
CA LEU A 133 -0.10 3.21 -18.77
C LEU A 133 -1.60 2.96 -18.96
N ILE A 134 -2.32 2.52 -17.90
CA ILE A 134 -3.78 2.35 -17.94
C ILE A 134 -4.47 3.69 -18.22
N ALA A 135 -4.02 4.78 -17.61
CA ALA A 135 -4.59 6.11 -17.84
C ALA A 135 -4.35 6.60 -19.27
N LEU A 136 -3.16 6.37 -19.82
CA LEU A 136 -2.81 6.72 -21.20
C LEU A 136 -3.63 5.94 -22.23
N ALA A 137 -3.84 4.64 -22.02
CA ALA A 137 -4.64 3.80 -22.90
C ALA A 137 -6.11 4.24 -22.95
N GLY A 138 -6.64 4.77 -21.84
CA GLY A 138 -8.04 5.20 -21.74
C GLY A 138 -8.33 6.62 -22.25
N ALA A 139 -7.34 7.51 -22.28
CA ALA A 139 -7.54 8.94 -22.54
C ALA A 139 -6.96 9.43 -23.87
N HIS A 140 -6.34 8.58 -24.68
CA HIS A 140 -5.56 8.96 -25.88
C HIS A 140 -4.49 10.04 -25.58
N GLU A 141 -4.08 10.15 -24.32
CA GLU A 141 -3.03 11.08 -23.90
C GLU A 141 -1.65 10.49 -24.17
N ARG A 142 -0.69 11.33 -24.53
CA ARG A 142 0.71 10.91 -24.68
C ARG A 142 1.42 11.00 -23.32
N ALA A 143 2.25 10.00 -23.02
CA ALA A 143 3.13 10.07 -21.87
C ALA A 143 4.00 11.33 -21.95
N SER A 144 4.15 12.05 -20.83
CA SER A 144 5.11 13.16 -20.78
C SER A 144 6.53 12.62 -20.86
N LEU A 145 7.48 13.43 -21.34
CA LEU A 145 8.91 13.07 -21.33
C LEU A 145 9.39 12.65 -19.95
N GLY A 146 8.93 13.30 -18.88
CA GLY A 146 9.24 12.93 -17.51
C GLY A 146 8.69 11.55 -17.14
N GLN A 147 7.47 11.20 -17.55
CA GLN A 147 6.91 9.86 -17.33
C GLN A 147 7.68 8.79 -18.10
N ALA A 148 8.03 9.05 -19.38
CA ALA A 148 8.82 8.14 -20.19
C ALA A 148 10.21 7.91 -19.58
N ALA A 149 10.89 8.98 -19.15
CA ALA A 149 12.19 8.91 -18.47
C ALA A 149 12.09 8.12 -17.16
N GLY A 150 11.04 8.35 -16.36
CA GLY A 150 10.80 7.61 -15.12
C GLY A 150 10.56 6.11 -15.36
N ILE A 151 9.79 5.75 -16.38
CA ILE A 151 9.59 4.35 -16.80
C ILE A 151 10.92 3.74 -17.25
N GLY A 152 11.71 4.47 -18.04
CA GLY A 152 13.04 4.02 -18.47
C GLY A 152 14.00 3.74 -17.30
N LEU A 153 14.06 4.66 -16.31
CA LEU A 153 14.85 4.48 -15.09
C LEU A 153 14.38 3.27 -14.26
N LEU A 154 13.07 3.12 -14.10
CA LEU A 154 12.48 2.01 -13.37
C LEU A 154 12.81 0.67 -14.06
N THR A 155 12.68 0.61 -15.39
CA THR A 155 13.01 -0.59 -16.17
C THR A 155 14.49 -0.90 -16.10
N ALA A 156 15.37 0.10 -16.26
CA ALA A 156 16.82 -0.08 -16.14
C ALA A 156 17.22 -0.55 -14.74
N GLY A 157 16.59 0.02 -13.71
CA GLY A 157 16.79 -0.40 -12.32
C GLY A 157 16.37 -1.85 -12.08
N ALA A 158 15.21 -2.25 -12.62
CA ALA A 158 14.74 -3.63 -12.53
C ALA A 158 15.69 -4.60 -13.27
N LEU A 159 16.15 -4.25 -14.47
CA LEU A 159 17.10 -5.06 -15.22
C LEU A 159 18.44 -5.22 -14.47
N LEU A 160 18.95 -4.16 -13.85
CA LEU A 160 20.16 -4.23 -13.02
C LEU A 160 19.96 -5.07 -11.77
N TYR A 161 18.80 -5.01 -11.16
CA TYR A 161 18.48 -5.79 -9.96
C TYR A 161 18.35 -7.28 -10.28
N PHE A 162 17.59 -7.62 -11.33
CA PHE A 162 17.30 -9.01 -11.69
C PHE A 162 18.33 -9.62 -12.64
N GLY A 163 19.20 -8.82 -13.30
CA GLY A 163 20.19 -9.31 -14.23
C GLY A 163 21.16 -10.35 -13.65
N PRO A 164 21.63 -10.20 -12.40
CA PRO A 164 22.45 -11.21 -11.73
C PRO A 164 21.65 -12.32 -11.04
N PHE A 165 20.31 -12.30 -11.11
CA PHE A 165 19.44 -13.22 -10.39
C PHE A 165 19.39 -14.55 -11.14
N GLU A 166 19.86 -15.62 -10.51
CA GLU A 166 19.66 -16.97 -11.01
C GLU A 166 18.20 -17.36 -10.70
N VAL A 167 17.37 -17.43 -11.75
CA VAL A 167 15.94 -17.76 -11.63
C VAL A 167 15.83 -19.26 -11.36
N GLY A 168 15.38 -19.61 -10.15
CA GLY A 168 15.07 -20.98 -9.76
C GLY A 168 13.79 -21.49 -10.44
N PRO A 169 13.52 -22.82 -10.40
CA PRO A 169 12.34 -23.42 -11.05
C PRO A 169 11.01 -22.82 -10.56
N ASP A 170 10.92 -22.49 -9.27
CA ASP A 170 9.68 -21.98 -8.65
C ASP A 170 9.54 -20.44 -8.72
N ASP A 171 10.61 -19.71 -9.02
CA ASP A 171 10.61 -18.25 -9.09
C ASP A 171 9.62 -17.72 -10.13
N GLY A 172 9.42 -18.47 -11.24
CA GLY A 172 8.43 -18.15 -12.25
C GLY A 172 7.01 -18.00 -11.68
N ILE A 173 6.63 -18.86 -10.73
CA ILE A 173 5.34 -18.79 -10.05
C ILE A 173 5.30 -17.55 -9.13
N GLY A 174 6.38 -17.27 -8.42
CA GLY A 174 6.51 -16.09 -7.58
C GLY A 174 6.40 -14.78 -8.38
N PHE A 175 7.08 -14.69 -9.52
CA PHE A 175 6.98 -13.54 -10.43
C PHE A 175 5.59 -13.41 -11.06
N ALA A 176 4.94 -14.53 -11.43
CA ALA A 176 3.56 -14.50 -11.90
C ALA A 176 2.60 -13.96 -10.84
N ALA A 177 2.75 -14.40 -9.58
CA ALA A 177 1.98 -13.88 -8.47
C ALA A 177 2.24 -12.38 -8.24
N ALA A 178 3.49 -11.93 -8.29
CA ALA A 178 3.84 -10.51 -8.18
C ALA A 178 3.24 -9.68 -9.33
N ALA A 179 3.22 -10.22 -10.57
CA ALA A 179 2.58 -9.58 -11.71
C ALA A 179 1.07 -9.48 -11.56
N VAL A 180 0.41 -10.53 -11.06
CA VAL A 180 -1.04 -10.49 -10.73
C VAL A 180 -1.32 -9.44 -9.68
N CYS A 181 -0.49 -9.36 -8.62
CA CYS A 181 -0.60 -8.31 -7.60
C CYS A 181 -0.45 -6.92 -8.21
N LEU A 182 0.57 -6.69 -9.04
CA LEU A 182 0.84 -5.43 -9.73
C LEU A 182 -0.37 -4.98 -10.57
N ILE A 183 -0.90 -5.86 -11.40
CA ILE A 183 -2.03 -5.57 -12.29
C ILE A 183 -3.30 -5.27 -11.46
N ALA A 184 -3.61 -6.12 -10.49
CA ALA A 184 -4.77 -5.93 -9.63
C ALA A 184 -4.67 -4.62 -8.81
N ALA A 185 -3.48 -4.30 -8.28
CA ALA A 185 -3.22 -3.05 -7.57
C ALA A 185 -3.34 -1.82 -8.48
N ALA A 186 -2.87 -1.89 -9.72
CA ALA A 186 -2.98 -0.80 -10.68
C ALA A 186 -4.44 -0.53 -11.08
N ILE A 187 -5.20 -1.58 -11.39
CA ILE A 187 -6.63 -1.46 -11.74
C ILE A 187 -7.43 -0.97 -10.53
N SER A 188 -7.21 -1.54 -9.35
CA SER A 188 -7.89 -1.12 -8.13
C SER A 188 -7.57 0.33 -7.75
N SER A 189 -6.33 0.79 -7.95
CA SER A 189 -5.96 2.19 -7.75
C SER A 189 -6.72 3.15 -8.66
N HIS A 190 -6.95 2.76 -9.92
CA HIS A 190 -7.76 3.54 -10.85
C HIS A 190 -9.24 3.56 -10.43
N LEU A 191 -9.80 2.41 -10.09
CA LEU A 191 -11.20 2.29 -9.65
C LEU A 191 -11.43 3.00 -8.31
N GLY A 192 -10.51 2.87 -7.36
CA GLY A 192 -10.55 3.55 -6.06
C GLY A 192 -10.58 5.07 -6.20
N ARG A 193 -9.77 5.64 -7.10
CA ARG A 193 -9.82 7.08 -7.41
C ARG A 193 -11.16 7.52 -8.02
N ARG A 194 -11.76 6.72 -8.89
CA ARG A 194 -13.11 7.01 -9.40
C ARG A 194 -14.16 6.97 -8.29
N LEU A 195 -14.15 5.93 -7.45
CA LEU A 195 -15.06 5.83 -6.30
C LEU A 195 -14.88 6.99 -5.32
N ALA A 196 -13.64 7.40 -5.05
CA ALA A 196 -13.35 8.55 -4.20
C ALA A 196 -13.88 9.87 -4.77
N ARG A 197 -13.88 10.06 -6.08
CA ARG A 197 -14.43 11.29 -6.70
C ARG A 197 -15.96 11.27 -6.77
N ASP A 198 -16.52 10.12 -7.22
CA ASP A 198 -17.91 10.09 -7.66
C ASP A 198 -18.89 9.72 -6.53
N ALA A 199 -18.42 9.04 -5.50
CA ALA A 199 -19.30 8.38 -4.54
C ALA A 199 -18.86 8.47 -3.08
N ILE A 200 -17.74 9.16 -2.77
CA ILE A 200 -17.16 9.16 -1.42
C ILE A 200 -18.14 9.64 -0.34
N GLY A 201 -18.96 10.67 -0.64
CA GLY A 201 -19.96 11.17 0.28
C GLY A 201 -21.06 10.16 0.60
N ARG A 202 -21.48 9.36 -0.40
CA ARG A 202 -22.48 8.29 -0.22
C ARG A 202 -21.94 7.09 0.53
N LEU A 203 -20.63 6.90 0.53
CA LEU A 203 -19.96 5.80 1.23
C LEU A 203 -19.52 6.16 2.65
N GLY A 204 -19.90 7.33 3.16
CA GLY A 204 -19.50 7.78 4.49
C GLY A 204 -18.02 8.18 4.57
N GLY A 205 -17.48 8.72 3.47
CA GLY A 205 -16.09 9.12 3.40
C GLY A 205 -15.10 7.98 3.15
N PRO A 206 -13.79 8.26 3.31
CA PRO A 206 -12.73 7.26 3.09
C PRO A 206 -12.87 6.02 3.98
N ILE A 207 -13.32 6.19 5.23
CA ILE A 207 -13.47 5.07 6.18
C ILE A 207 -14.57 4.10 5.74
N GLY A 208 -15.67 4.60 5.22
CA GLY A 208 -16.76 3.75 4.73
C GLY A 208 -16.36 2.98 3.46
N LEU A 209 -15.66 3.64 2.53
CA LEU A 209 -15.11 2.97 1.34
C LEU A 209 -14.10 1.88 1.73
N THR A 210 -13.15 2.20 2.62
CA THR A 210 -12.12 1.25 3.05
C THR A 210 -12.73 0.07 3.80
N ALA A 211 -13.62 0.31 4.77
CA ALA A 211 -14.24 -0.74 5.56
C ALA A 211 -15.08 -1.70 4.71
N THR A 212 -15.90 -1.17 3.79
CA THR A 212 -16.75 -1.99 2.92
C THR A 212 -15.97 -2.78 1.89
N SER A 213 -14.99 -2.15 1.22
CA SER A 213 -14.14 -2.85 0.25
C SER A 213 -13.27 -3.93 0.93
N MET A 214 -12.74 -3.63 2.12
CA MET A 214 -11.95 -4.58 2.90
C MET A 214 -12.81 -5.76 3.38
N ALA A 215 -14.05 -5.53 3.81
CA ALA A 215 -14.97 -6.59 4.21
C ALA A 215 -15.27 -7.54 3.04
N VAL A 216 -15.58 -7.00 1.85
CA VAL A 216 -15.80 -7.81 0.64
C VAL A 216 -14.58 -8.66 0.31
N GLY A 217 -13.40 -8.05 0.24
CA GLY A 217 -12.17 -8.77 -0.09
C GLY A 217 -11.78 -9.80 0.98
N ALA A 218 -11.99 -9.49 2.27
CA ALA A 218 -11.74 -10.41 3.37
C ALA A 218 -12.64 -11.66 3.31
N VAL A 219 -13.93 -11.49 2.98
CA VAL A 219 -14.85 -12.63 2.79
C VAL A 219 -14.36 -13.56 1.68
N VAL A 220 -13.92 -12.99 0.55
CA VAL A 220 -13.39 -13.79 -0.56
C VAL A 220 -12.08 -14.47 -0.17
N LEU A 221 -11.15 -13.76 0.50
CA LEU A 221 -9.90 -14.36 0.99
C LEU A 221 -10.16 -15.49 2.01
N LEU A 222 -11.14 -15.30 2.90
CA LEU A 222 -11.55 -16.34 3.84
C LEU A 222 -12.04 -17.60 3.09
N ALA A 223 -12.95 -17.42 2.13
CA ALA A 223 -13.50 -18.52 1.37
C ALA A 223 -12.42 -19.24 0.56
N VAL A 224 -11.63 -18.51 -0.23
CA VAL A 224 -10.55 -19.09 -1.06
C VAL A 224 -9.48 -19.73 -0.18
N GLY A 225 -9.07 -19.06 0.89
CA GLY A 225 -8.04 -19.57 1.79
C GLY A 225 -8.47 -20.86 2.52
N VAL A 226 -9.76 -21.00 2.87
CA VAL A 226 -10.29 -22.26 3.45
C VAL A 226 -10.31 -23.38 2.41
N ILE A 227 -10.73 -23.08 1.18
CA ILE A 227 -10.79 -24.07 0.09
C ILE A 227 -9.39 -24.57 -0.29
N VAL A 228 -8.41 -23.65 -0.42
CA VAL A 228 -7.07 -23.99 -0.92
C VAL A 228 -6.15 -24.54 0.16
N GLU A 229 -6.16 -23.93 1.34
CA GLU A 229 -5.22 -24.25 2.42
C GLU A 229 -5.86 -24.98 3.62
N GLY A 230 -7.18 -25.10 3.64
CA GLY A 230 -7.92 -25.64 4.78
C GLY A 230 -7.96 -24.67 5.96
N TRP A 231 -8.35 -25.16 7.15
CA TRP A 231 -8.37 -24.37 8.38
C TRP A 231 -6.99 -24.40 9.05
N PRO A 232 -6.31 -23.23 9.23
CA PRO A 232 -4.97 -23.20 9.81
C PRO A 232 -5.02 -23.45 11.32
N ARG A 233 -3.95 -24.03 11.83
CA ARG A 233 -3.65 -24.04 13.25
C ARG A 233 -2.57 -22.99 13.50
N LEU A 234 -2.99 -21.78 13.88
CA LEU A 234 -2.07 -20.74 14.33
C LEU A 234 -1.80 -20.93 15.82
N ASP A 235 -0.55 -20.93 16.19
CA ASP A 235 -0.11 -20.85 17.58
C ASP A 235 -0.25 -19.40 18.12
N LEU A 236 0.14 -19.17 19.36
CA LEU A 236 0.07 -17.85 19.98
C LEU A 236 0.93 -16.81 19.24
N ALA A 237 2.12 -17.22 18.79
CA ALA A 237 3.03 -16.31 18.06
C ALA A 237 2.43 -15.89 16.72
N GLY A 238 1.85 -16.83 15.97
CA GLY A 238 1.15 -16.55 14.73
C GLY A 238 -0.04 -15.59 14.94
N TRP A 239 -0.85 -15.81 15.98
CA TRP A 239 -1.95 -14.89 16.30
C TRP A 239 -1.47 -13.50 16.71
N LEU A 240 -0.35 -13.40 17.44
CA LEU A 240 0.23 -12.10 17.80
C LEU A 240 0.71 -11.33 16.57
N ILE A 241 1.39 -11.99 15.63
CA ILE A 241 1.84 -11.36 14.38
C ILE A 241 0.62 -10.93 13.53
N VAL A 242 -0.34 -11.82 13.31
CA VAL A 242 -1.56 -11.51 12.55
C VAL A 242 -2.34 -10.36 13.20
N GLY A 243 -2.49 -10.39 14.52
CA GLY A 243 -3.14 -9.34 15.30
C GLY A 243 -2.44 -7.99 15.16
N TRP A 244 -1.12 -7.98 15.31
CA TRP A 244 -0.31 -6.77 15.10
C TRP A 244 -0.49 -6.21 13.69
N LEU A 245 -0.39 -7.06 12.67
CA LEU A 245 -0.58 -6.65 11.27
C LEU A 245 -1.98 -6.11 11.01
N ALA A 246 -3.01 -6.70 11.61
CA ALA A 246 -4.39 -6.23 11.44
C ALA A 246 -4.63 -4.90 12.14
N VAL A 247 -4.20 -4.77 13.40
CA VAL A 247 -4.48 -3.58 14.23
C VAL A 247 -3.54 -2.43 13.86
N VAL A 248 -2.23 -2.67 13.92
CA VAL A 248 -1.22 -1.61 13.79
C VAL A 248 -0.94 -1.29 12.33
N ASN A 249 -0.57 -2.31 11.55
CA ASN A 249 -0.13 -2.10 10.17
C ASN A 249 -1.30 -1.95 9.17
N THR A 250 -2.53 -2.24 9.58
CA THR A 250 -3.70 -2.07 8.72
C THR A 250 -4.65 -1.02 9.31
N ALA A 251 -5.38 -1.30 10.36
CA ALA A 251 -6.42 -0.37 10.84
C ALA A 251 -5.85 0.99 11.28
N PHE A 252 -4.82 0.99 12.11
CA PHE A 252 -4.17 2.22 12.59
C PHE A 252 -3.42 2.94 11.45
N ALA A 253 -2.57 2.23 10.71
CA ALA A 253 -1.73 2.83 9.67
C ALA A 253 -2.58 3.47 8.56
N PHE A 254 -3.64 2.79 8.06
CA PHE A 254 -4.53 3.38 7.06
C PHE A 254 -5.29 4.60 7.60
N THR A 255 -5.71 4.57 8.86
CA THR A 255 -6.38 5.72 9.49
C THR A 255 -5.44 6.91 9.59
N LEU A 256 -4.21 6.68 10.06
CA LEU A 256 -3.18 7.72 10.17
C LEU A 256 -2.78 8.24 8.79
N TRP A 257 -2.61 7.38 7.79
CA TRP A 257 -2.34 7.79 6.41
C TRP A 257 -3.42 8.71 5.88
N ASN A 258 -4.69 8.33 6.00
CA ASN A 258 -5.80 9.17 5.57
C ASN A 258 -5.87 10.52 6.32
N HIS A 259 -5.40 10.56 7.56
CA HIS A 259 -5.26 11.80 8.30
C HIS A 259 -4.17 12.71 7.70
N THR A 260 -2.99 12.16 7.38
CA THR A 260 -1.89 12.94 6.79
C THR A 260 -2.23 13.52 5.42
N LEU A 261 -3.05 12.82 4.61
CA LEU A 261 -3.49 13.28 3.29
C LEU A 261 -4.35 14.55 3.33
N ARG A 262 -4.80 14.99 4.50
CA ARG A 262 -5.49 16.29 4.67
C ARG A 262 -4.52 17.47 4.65
N THR A 263 -3.25 17.22 4.97
CA THR A 263 -2.22 18.24 5.08
C THR A 263 -1.19 18.12 3.95
N LEU A 264 -0.83 16.90 3.58
CA LEU A 264 0.17 16.65 2.54
C LEU A 264 -0.44 16.79 1.15
N THR A 265 0.32 17.40 0.25
CA THR A 265 0.00 17.42 -1.18
C THR A 265 0.14 16.02 -1.78
N ALA A 266 -0.45 15.81 -2.96
CA ALA A 266 -0.31 14.56 -3.71
C ALA A 266 1.16 14.24 -4.06
N VAL A 267 1.99 15.28 -4.26
CA VAL A 267 3.43 15.13 -4.52
C VAL A 267 4.14 14.60 -3.28
N GLU A 268 3.96 15.27 -2.16
CA GLU A 268 4.63 14.93 -0.90
C GLU A 268 4.24 13.52 -0.43
N SER A 269 2.95 13.19 -0.43
CA SER A 269 2.48 11.87 -0.07
C SER A 269 3.04 10.77 -1.00
N SER A 270 3.19 11.07 -2.29
CA SER A 270 3.77 10.15 -3.27
C SER A 270 5.27 9.92 -3.01
N VAL A 271 6.03 11.00 -2.75
CA VAL A 271 7.47 10.90 -2.41
C VAL A 271 7.66 10.09 -1.13
N VAL A 272 6.89 10.41 -0.08
CA VAL A 272 6.95 9.68 1.19
C VAL A 272 6.60 8.19 0.97
N ASN A 273 5.56 7.89 0.20
CA ASN A 273 5.18 6.50 -0.08
C ASN A 273 6.29 5.72 -0.81
N ASN A 274 7.03 6.37 -1.71
CA ASN A 274 8.15 5.72 -2.40
C ASN A 274 9.33 5.36 -1.49
N THR A 275 9.48 6.03 -0.33
CA THR A 275 10.51 5.66 0.64
C THR A 275 10.30 4.25 1.19
N MET A 276 9.07 3.72 1.12
CA MET A 276 8.73 2.39 1.58
C MET A 276 9.55 1.30 0.88
N THR A 277 9.84 1.42 -0.42
CA THR A 277 10.67 0.45 -1.15
C THR A 277 12.08 0.35 -0.55
N ILE A 278 12.67 1.51 -0.20
CA ILE A 278 13.99 1.55 0.45
C ILE A 278 13.90 1.00 1.88
N GLN A 279 12.85 1.36 2.63
CA GLN A 279 12.63 0.87 4.00
C GLN A 279 12.47 -0.66 4.02
N ILE A 280 11.73 -1.25 3.05
CA ILE A 280 11.60 -2.70 2.91
C ILE A 280 12.97 -3.33 2.68
N ALA A 281 13.77 -2.79 1.76
CA ALA A 281 15.09 -3.33 1.46
C ALA A 281 16.03 -3.29 2.68
N VAL A 282 16.05 -2.17 3.40
CA VAL A 282 16.85 -2.04 4.63
C VAL A 282 16.40 -3.05 5.67
N LEU A 283 15.10 -3.18 5.91
CA LEU A 283 14.56 -4.12 6.88
C LEU A 283 14.79 -5.58 6.45
N ALA A 284 14.68 -5.90 5.17
CA ALA A 284 14.94 -7.23 4.64
C ALA A 284 16.43 -7.63 4.83
N ILE A 285 17.36 -6.71 4.59
CA ILE A 285 18.78 -6.95 4.86
C ILE A 285 19.03 -7.16 6.36
N VAL A 286 18.48 -6.28 7.21
CA VAL A 286 18.80 -6.28 8.65
C VAL A 286 18.10 -7.41 9.40
N VAL A 287 16.85 -7.72 9.06
CA VAL A 287 16.01 -8.66 9.82
C VAL A 287 15.95 -10.03 9.16
N LEU A 288 15.79 -10.08 7.83
CA LEU A 288 15.68 -11.34 7.08
C LEU A 288 17.03 -11.87 6.61
N GLY A 289 18.11 -11.09 6.76
CA GLY A 289 19.46 -11.49 6.30
C GLY A 289 19.58 -11.53 4.78
N GLU A 290 18.69 -10.85 4.02
CA GLU A 290 18.79 -10.78 2.57
C GLU A 290 20.12 -10.11 2.18
N ARG A 291 20.83 -10.70 1.21
CA ARG A 291 22.11 -10.19 0.74
C ARG A 291 21.94 -9.59 -0.65
N LEU A 292 22.12 -8.28 -0.73
CA LEU A 292 22.09 -7.57 -2.01
C LEU A 292 23.51 -7.27 -2.48
N GLY A 293 23.81 -7.69 -3.71
CA GLY A 293 25.05 -7.30 -4.37
C GLY A 293 25.04 -5.81 -4.78
N PRO A 294 26.23 -5.23 -5.10
CA PRO A 294 26.32 -3.82 -5.49
C PRO A 294 25.43 -3.45 -6.67
N LEU A 295 25.31 -4.30 -7.68
CA LEU A 295 24.44 -4.09 -8.85
C LEU A 295 22.96 -4.09 -8.46
N GLN A 296 22.56 -4.97 -7.54
CA GLN A 296 21.18 -5.02 -7.01
C GLN A 296 20.85 -3.77 -6.23
N LEU A 297 21.76 -3.24 -5.41
CA LEU A 297 21.57 -1.98 -4.70
C LEU A 297 21.41 -0.80 -5.66
N VAL A 298 22.27 -0.69 -6.66
CA VAL A 298 22.16 0.34 -7.71
C VAL A 298 20.83 0.20 -8.45
N GLY A 299 20.45 -1.02 -8.83
CA GLY A 299 19.20 -1.34 -9.50
C GLY A 299 17.98 -0.91 -8.67
N LEU A 300 17.97 -1.22 -7.37
CA LEU A 300 16.92 -0.85 -6.43
C LEU A 300 16.76 0.68 -6.32
N LEU A 301 17.88 1.41 -6.17
CA LEU A 301 17.86 2.87 -6.07
C LEU A 301 17.41 3.53 -7.39
N LEU A 302 17.84 3.01 -8.53
CA LEU A 302 17.40 3.49 -9.84
C LEU A 302 15.90 3.26 -10.03
N ALA A 303 15.41 2.08 -9.70
CA ALA A 303 13.99 1.76 -9.81
C ALA A 303 13.12 2.62 -8.88
N ALA A 304 13.53 2.81 -7.62
CA ALA A 304 12.84 3.68 -6.68
C ALA A 304 12.81 5.14 -7.19
N THR A 305 13.91 5.62 -7.74
CA THR A 305 13.99 6.95 -8.37
C THR A 305 13.07 7.04 -9.59
N GLY A 306 13.08 6.02 -10.47
CA GLY A 306 12.20 5.95 -11.63
C GLY A 306 10.72 5.99 -11.25
N ALA A 307 10.32 5.21 -10.25
CA ALA A 307 8.95 5.22 -9.72
C ALA A 307 8.56 6.61 -9.19
N ALA A 308 9.45 7.28 -8.48
CA ALA A 308 9.23 8.65 -8.01
C ALA A 308 9.04 9.64 -9.18
N VAL A 309 9.90 9.57 -10.20
CA VAL A 309 9.82 10.43 -11.39
C VAL A 309 8.49 10.23 -12.13
N VAL A 310 8.03 8.99 -12.33
CA VAL A 310 6.71 8.71 -12.95
C VAL A 310 5.58 9.40 -12.21
N GLN A 311 5.62 9.39 -10.88
CA GLN A 311 4.56 10.00 -10.05
C GLN A 311 4.64 11.53 -10.02
N LEU A 312 5.84 12.11 -10.03
CA LEU A 312 6.06 13.55 -9.93
C LEU A 312 5.86 14.29 -11.26
N ALA A 313 6.20 13.67 -12.39
CA ALA A 313 6.16 14.30 -13.70
C ALA A 313 4.81 14.97 -14.06
N PRO A 314 3.63 14.35 -13.82
CA PRO A 314 2.35 15.01 -14.12
C PRO A 314 2.05 16.22 -13.26
N VAL A 315 2.60 16.27 -12.05
CA VAL A 315 2.34 17.35 -11.09
C VAL A 315 3.20 18.55 -11.41
N LEU A 316 4.47 18.33 -11.76
CA LEU A 316 5.39 19.38 -12.17
C LEU A 316 4.90 20.06 -13.46
N ARG A 317 4.36 19.29 -14.41
CA ARG A 317 3.79 19.83 -15.65
C ARG A 317 2.57 20.74 -15.46
N ARG A 318 1.82 20.58 -14.37
CA ARG A 318 0.64 21.42 -14.09
C ARG A 318 1.00 22.76 -13.42
N ARG A 319 2.23 22.89 -12.95
CA ARG A 319 2.74 24.11 -12.27
C ARG A 319 3.59 25.02 -13.16
N GLY A 320 4.07 24.53 -14.30
CA GLY A 320 4.70 25.30 -15.36
C GLY A 320 3.73 25.53 -16.51
#